data_15eb107af91d17cde30c75f5711f9e31
#
_entry.id   15eb107af91d17cde30c75f5711f9e31
#
_cell.length_a   1.000
_cell.length_b   1.000
_cell.length_c   1.000
_cell.angle_alpha   90.00
_cell.angle_beta   90.00
_cell.angle_gamma   90.00
#
_symmetry.space_group_name_H-M   'P 1'
#
loop_
_entity.id
_entity.type
_entity.pdbx_description
1 polymer ?
#
loop_
_entity_poly.entity_id
_entity_poly.type
_entity_poly.pdbx_seq_one_letter_code
_entity_poly.pdbx_strand_id
1 'polypeptide(L)'
;MMTRRTFSLAALAATATSILAPAAAQQNSDLFHIDDLSGAPGSSYGGRWQLSTDRVMGGVSRGSARLIQENGQNIIEMTGDVSTANNGGFVQVSKSLRPRLDASDYTGVELVVQGDGHPYWLHLRDRNTPWPWQVYNASYETSGEWELVRVPFSQFRPYHKTRRQLDPSSLNGIGLVAGYDDFQAKLKIARVSLYR
;
A
#
# COMPACT_ATOMS: atom_id res chain seq x y z
N MET A 1 -67.16 56.77 22.40
CA MET A 1 -67.08 55.34 22.12
C MET A 1 -65.78 55.09 21.41
N MET A 2 -64.72 54.66 22.17
CA MET A 2 -63.33 54.56 21.69
C MET A 2 -62.98 53.09 21.46
N THR A 3 -62.70 52.70 20.21
CA THR A 3 -62.27 51.38 19.85
C THR A 3 -60.73 51.30 19.92
N ARG A 4 -60.22 50.46 20.80
CA ARG A 4 -58.79 50.11 20.90
C ARG A 4 -58.40 49.15 19.81
N ARG A 5 -57.48 49.51 18.98
CA ARG A 5 -56.79 48.60 18.03
C ARG A 5 -55.60 47.96 18.74
N THR A 6 -55.63 46.65 18.88
CA THR A 6 -54.50 45.84 19.33
C THR A 6 -53.56 45.56 18.16
N PHE A 7 -52.31 45.95 18.29
CA PHE A 7 -51.24 45.54 17.33
C PHE A 7 -50.63 44.22 17.85
N SER A 8 -50.74 43.18 17.05
CA SER A 8 -50.01 41.92 17.27
C SER A 8 -48.60 42.05 16.65
N LEU A 9 -47.55 41.97 17.48
CA LEU A 9 -46.19 41.76 17.02
C LEU A 9 -45.99 40.27 16.63
N ALA A 10 -45.72 40.03 15.34
CA ALA A 10 -45.26 38.74 14.89
C ALA A 10 -43.76 38.68 15.09
N ALA A 11 -43.26 37.81 15.95
CA ALA A 11 -41.88 37.52 16.14
C ALA A 11 -41.38 36.58 15.01
N LEU A 12 -40.50 37.07 14.11
CA LEU A 12 -39.78 36.25 13.16
C LEU A 12 -38.67 35.47 13.91
N ALA A 13 -38.85 34.17 14.03
CA ALA A 13 -37.78 33.28 14.51
C ALA A 13 -36.82 33.02 13.31
N ALA A 14 -35.63 33.60 13.37
CA ALA A 14 -34.55 33.27 12.44
C ALA A 14 -33.94 31.93 12.81
N THR A 15 -34.22 30.89 12.02
CA THR A 15 -33.55 29.60 12.12
C THR A 15 -32.14 29.73 11.55
N ALA A 16 -31.14 29.77 12.41
CA ALA A 16 -29.75 29.66 12.00
C ALA A 16 -29.46 28.24 11.50
N THR A 17 -29.38 28.07 10.20
CA THR A 17 -28.91 26.83 9.59
C THR A 17 -27.39 26.75 9.78
N SER A 18 -26.95 25.97 10.75
CA SER A 18 -25.53 25.65 10.92
C SER A 18 -25.08 24.81 9.74
N ILE A 19 -24.38 25.40 8.81
CA ILE A 19 -23.63 24.69 7.77
C ILE A 19 -22.49 23.96 8.49
N LEU A 20 -22.64 22.65 8.69
CA LEU A 20 -21.51 21.78 9.06
C LEU A 20 -20.50 21.91 7.93
N ALA A 21 -19.37 22.58 8.17
CA ALA A 21 -18.21 22.49 7.32
C ALA A 21 -17.81 21.01 7.22
N PRO A 22 -17.48 20.48 6.02
CA PRO A 22 -16.96 19.13 5.91
C PRO A 22 -15.72 19.07 6.80
N ALA A 23 -15.69 18.08 7.71
CA ALA A 23 -14.51 17.80 8.51
C ALA A 23 -13.33 17.66 7.56
N ALA A 24 -12.42 18.62 7.58
CA ALA A 24 -11.16 18.51 6.86
C ALA A 24 -10.57 17.16 7.28
N ALA A 25 -10.34 16.28 6.31
CA ALA A 25 -9.72 14.99 6.55
C ALA A 25 -8.45 15.26 7.37
N GLN A 26 -8.45 14.86 8.64
CA GLN A 26 -7.27 14.90 9.48
C GLN A 26 -6.22 14.11 8.71
N GLN A 27 -5.20 14.80 8.19
CA GLN A 27 -4.03 14.16 7.64
C GLN A 27 -3.48 13.28 8.76
N ASN A 28 -3.59 11.98 8.57
CA ASN A 28 -3.22 11.01 9.58
C ASN A 28 -1.71 11.12 9.74
N SER A 29 -1.25 11.88 10.75
CA SER A 29 0.18 12.10 11.05
C SER A 29 0.93 10.79 11.35
N ASP A 30 0.20 9.70 11.44
CA ASP A 30 0.68 8.36 11.78
C ASP A 30 1.11 7.54 10.55
N LEU A 31 0.89 8.06 9.34
CA LEU A 31 1.27 7.38 8.09
C LEU A 31 2.34 8.16 7.32
N PHE A 32 3.30 7.43 6.77
CA PHE A 32 4.21 7.92 5.74
C PHE A 32 3.93 7.19 4.43
N HIS A 33 3.51 7.91 3.39
CA HIS A 33 3.23 7.29 2.10
C HIS A 33 4.52 6.95 1.35
N ILE A 34 4.75 5.65 1.13
CA ILE A 34 5.75 5.18 0.17
C ILE A 34 5.22 5.46 -1.25
N ASP A 35 3.92 5.20 -1.47
CA ASP A 35 3.22 5.59 -2.69
C ASP A 35 1.70 5.49 -2.48
N ASP A 36 0.97 6.58 -2.70
CA ASP A 36 -0.49 6.59 -2.72
C ASP A 36 -1.08 6.61 -4.14
N LEU A 37 -0.20 6.51 -5.14
CA LEU A 37 -0.51 6.47 -6.57
C LEU A 37 -1.29 7.70 -7.10
N SER A 38 -1.51 8.73 -6.29
CA SER A 38 -2.25 9.93 -6.70
C SER A 38 -1.48 10.76 -7.74
N GLY A 39 -0.16 10.64 -7.78
CA GLY A 39 0.73 11.46 -8.60
C GLY A 39 0.92 12.88 -8.07
N ALA A 40 0.35 13.22 -6.91
CA ALA A 40 0.54 14.51 -6.27
C ALA A 40 2.00 14.71 -5.79
N PRO A 41 2.49 15.94 -5.68
CA PRO A 41 3.80 16.19 -5.08
C PRO A 41 3.90 15.59 -3.67
N GLY A 42 4.93 14.78 -3.42
CA GLY A 42 5.14 14.12 -2.13
C GLY A 42 4.33 12.84 -1.90
N SER A 43 3.48 12.42 -2.85
CA SER A 43 2.68 11.20 -2.75
C SER A 43 3.46 9.91 -3.00
N SER A 44 4.70 10.02 -3.49
CA SER A 44 5.54 8.88 -3.85
C SER A 44 6.98 9.12 -3.44
N TYR A 45 7.58 8.12 -2.77
CA TYR A 45 8.97 8.13 -2.34
C TYR A 45 9.80 7.13 -3.14
N GLY A 46 11.00 7.53 -3.55
CA GLY A 46 11.94 6.65 -4.25
C GLY A 46 11.69 6.55 -5.76
N GLY A 47 12.04 5.39 -6.31
CA GLY A 47 11.94 5.11 -7.74
C GLY A 47 10.53 4.78 -8.22
N ARG A 48 10.43 4.37 -9.49
CA ARG A 48 9.17 3.86 -10.06
C ARG A 48 8.96 2.39 -9.69
N TRP A 49 7.71 1.95 -9.69
CA TRP A 49 7.36 0.53 -9.62
C TRP A 49 7.83 -0.20 -10.87
N GLN A 50 8.39 -1.37 -10.67
CA GLN A 50 8.93 -2.22 -11.73
C GLN A 50 8.41 -3.64 -11.55
N LEU A 51 7.95 -4.23 -12.66
CA LEU A 51 7.60 -5.65 -12.70
C LEU A 51 8.87 -6.48 -12.87
N SER A 52 8.97 -7.57 -12.16
CA SER A 52 9.92 -8.65 -12.41
C SER A 52 9.28 -10.02 -12.15
N THR A 53 9.76 -11.03 -12.83
CA THR A 53 9.36 -12.42 -12.63
C THR A 53 10.61 -13.28 -12.46
N ASP A 54 10.42 -14.51 -12.02
CA ASP A 54 11.48 -15.50 -11.86
C ASP A 54 12.23 -15.85 -13.16
N ARG A 55 11.77 -15.37 -14.31
CA ARG A 55 12.48 -15.52 -15.60
C ARG A 55 13.88 -14.91 -15.58
N VAL A 56 14.14 -13.94 -14.70
CA VAL A 56 15.49 -13.38 -14.48
C VAL A 56 16.48 -14.41 -13.94
N MET A 57 15.99 -15.54 -13.44
CA MET A 57 16.81 -16.63 -12.90
C MET A 57 16.47 -18.00 -13.50
N GLY A 58 15.78 -18.04 -14.65
CA GLY A 58 15.46 -19.27 -15.37
C GLY A 58 14.10 -19.87 -15.08
N GLY A 59 13.28 -19.27 -14.24
CA GLY A 59 11.90 -19.66 -14.00
C GLY A 59 10.98 -19.42 -15.20
N VAL A 60 9.73 -19.86 -15.08
CA VAL A 60 8.77 -19.85 -16.20
C VAL A 60 7.53 -18.99 -15.93
N SER A 61 7.43 -18.40 -14.76
CA SER A 61 6.30 -17.51 -14.40
C SER A 61 6.12 -16.38 -15.41
N ARG A 62 4.88 -16.01 -15.66
CA ARG A 62 4.51 -14.91 -16.55
C ARG A 62 3.68 -13.91 -15.77
N GLY A 63 3.91 -12.62 -15.99
CA GLY A 63 3.15 -11.60 -15.29
C GLY A 63 3.09 -10.29 -16.04
N SER A 64 2.14 -9.47 -15.65
CA SER A 64 2.02 -8.08 -16.09
C SER A 64 1.69 -7.19 -14.90
N ALA A 65 2.08 -5.92 -15.01
CA ALA A 65 1.66 -4.89 -14.08
C ALA A 65 1.35 -3.63 -14.87
N ARG A 66 0.25 -2.98 -14.54
CA ARG A 66 -0.19 -1.76 -15.20
C ARG A 66 -0.84 -0.81 -14.20
N LEU A 67 -0.70 0.47 -14.46
CA LEU A 67 -1.46 1.50 -13.76
C LEU A 67 -2.82 1.61 -14.45
N ILE A 68 -3.89 1.45 -13.69
CA ILE A 68 -5.27 1.59 -14.15
C ILE A 68 -6.01 2.60 -13.26
N GLN A 69 -7.15 3.09 -13.72
CA GLN A 69 -8.07 3.88 -12.91
C GLN A 69 -9.31 3.07 -12.56
N GLU A 70 -9.66 3.08 -11.27
CA GLU A 70 -10.88 2.47 -10.74
C GLU A 70 -11.54 3.45 -9.79
N ASN A 71 -12.79 3.82 -10.03
CA ASN A 71 -13.54 4.81 -9.24
C ASN A 71 -12.81 6.16 -9.02
N GLY A 72 -12.07 6.61 -10.04
CA GLY A 72 -11.30 7.86 -9.97
C GLY A 72 -9.96 7.76 -9.23
N GLN A 73 -9.61 6.60 -8.71
CA GLN A 73 -8.33 6.34 -8.05
C GLN A 73 -7.37 5.56 -8.98
N ASN A 74 -6.11 5.95 -9.00
CA ASN A 74 -5.08 5.17 -9.66
C ASN A 74 -4.70 3.96 -8.80
N ILE A 75 -4.58 2.81 -9.43
CA ILE A 75 -4.17 1.56 -8.80
C ILE A 75 -3.17 0.82 -9.68
N ILE A 76 -2.26 0.08 -9.07
CA ILE A 76 -1.44 -0.89 -9.78
C ILE A 76 -2.21 -2.21 -9.80
N GLU A 77 -2.50 -2.74 -10.99
CA GLU A 77 -3.00 -4.10 -11.17
C GLU A 77 -1.84 -4.99 -11.58
N MET A 78 -1.51 -5.97 -10.75
CA MET A 78 -0.55 -7.04 -11.03
C MET A 78 -1.30 -8.33 -11.27
N THR A 79 -1.02 -8.98 -12.41
CA THR A 79 -1.56 -10.29 -12.74
C THR A 79 -0.45 -11.23 -13.15
N GLY A 80 -0.62 -12.53 -12.94
CA GLY A 80 0.41 -13.47 -13.35
C GLY A 80 0.00 -14.93 -13.25
N ASP A 81 0.70 -15.73 -14.04
CA ASP A 81 0.71 -17.19 -13.97
C ASP A 81 2.00 -17.56 -13.22
N VAL A 82 1.88 -17.79 -11.92
CA VAL A 82 3.01 -18.13 -11.05
C VAL A 82 3.25 -19.62 -11.15
N SER A 83 4.51 -20.00 -11.39
CA SER A 83 4.91 -21.41 -11.46
C SER A 83 6.23 -21.63 -10.75
N THR A 84 6.26 -22.62 -9.86
CA THR A 84 7.45 -23.06 -9.13
C THR A 84 8.41 -23.90 -9.96
N ALA A 85 8.05 -24.23 -11.20
CA ALA A 85 8.90 -24.98 -12.10
C ALA A 85 10.26 -24.27 -12.34
N ASN A 86 11.30 -25.05 -12.57
CA ASN A 86 12.68 -24.59 -12.77
C ASN A 86 13.26 -23.77 -11.60
N ASN A 87 12.86 -24.08 -10.37
CA ASN A 87 13.23 -23.33 -9.16
C ASN A 87 12.82 -21.84 -9.21
N GLY A 88 11.78 -21.55 -10.00
CA GLY A 88 11.14 -20.25 -10.07
C GLY A 88 10.10 -20.06 -8.97
N GLY A 89 9.05 -19.32 -9.25
CA GLY A 89 7.87 -19.19 -8.40
C GLY A 89 7.61 -17.78 -7.90
N PHE A 90 7.78 -16.75 -8.76
CA PHE A 90 7.30 -15.42 -8.40
C PHE A 90 6.96 -14.51 -9.59
N VAL A 91 6.00 -13.65 -9.35
CA VAL A 91 5.71 -12.41 -10.06
C VAL A 91 5.69 -11.29 -9.03
N GLN A 92 6.42 -10.21 -9.25
CA GLN A 92 6.49 -9.14 -8.26
C GLN A 92 6.47 -7.76 -8.90
N VAL A 93 5.88 -6.80 -8.22
CA VAL A 93 6.12 -5.37 -8.42
C VAL A 93 6.99 -4.85 -7.29
N SER A 94 8.06 -4.15 -7.63
CA SER A 94 9.00 -3.64 -6.65
C SER A 94 9.37 -2.18 -6.90
N LYS A 95 9.80 -1.50 -5.83
CA LYS A 95 10.16 -0.08 -5.84
C LYS A 95 11.45 0.10 -5.05
N SER A 96 12.40 0.81 -5.66
CA SER A 96 13.61 1.24 -4.97
C SER A 96 13.30 2.42 -4.05
N LEU A 97 13.73 2.35 -2.80
CA LEU A 97 13.64 3.43 -1.83
C LEU A 97 15.00 4.15 -1.77
N ARG A 98 15.16 5.13 -2.65
CA ARG A 98 16.37 5.95 -2.71
C ARG A 98 16.05 7.43 -2.73
N PRO A 99 16.70 8.25 -1.86
CA PRO A 99 17.67 7.86 -0.82
C PRO A 99 17.10 6.78 0.10
N ARG A 100 17.95 6.13 0.92
CA ARG A 100 17.46 5.14 1.90
C ARG A 100 16.47 5.80 2.83
N LEU A 101 15.39 5.08 3.12
CA LEU A 101 14.33 5.54 4.00
C LEU A 101 14.62 5.10 5.43
N ASP A 102 14.70 6.04 6.35
CA ASP A 102 14.69 5.78 7.78
C ASP A 102 13.22 5.60 8.22
N ALA A 103 12.89 4.37 8.58
CA ALA A 103 11.58 3.96 9.06
C ALA A 103 11.59 3.56 10.54
N SER A 104 12.61 3.98 11.32
CA SER A 104 12.76 3.61 12.75
C SER A 104 11.62 4.11 13.63
N ASP A 105 10.94 5.18 13.25
CA ASP A 105 9.78 5.74 13.96
C ASP A 105 8.46 5.00 13.64
N TYR A 106 8.49 4.01 12.75
CA TYR A 106 7.31 3.28 12.28
C TYR A 106 7.31 1.84 12.78
N THR A 107 6.11 1.27 12.88
CA THR A 107 5.90 -0.11 13.34
C THR A 107 5.97 -1.11 12.19
N GLY A 108 5.55 -0.71 10.98
CA GLY A 108 5.49 -1.63 9.85
C GLY A 108 4.95 -0.99 8.57
N VAL A 109 4.58 -1.84 7.62
CA VAL A 109 4.01 -1.47 6.33
C VAL A 109 2.50 -1.64 6.36
N GLU A 110 1.79 -0.62 5.87
CA GLU A 110 0.36 -0.63 5.65
C GLU A 110 0.07 -0.63 4.15
N LEU A 111 -0.81 -1.52 3.72
CA LEU A 111 -1.25 -1.67 2.34
C LEU A 111 -2.75 -1.44 2.23
N VAL A 112 -3.20 -0.83 1.13
CA VAL A 112 -4.58 -0.91 0.68
C VAL A 112 -4.57 -1.74 -0.60
N VAL A 113 -5.12 -2.95 -0.51
CA VAL A 113 -5.03 -3.97 -1.55
C VAL A 113 -6.37 -4.69 -1.76
N GLN A 114 -6.52 -5.30 -2.93
CA GLN A 114 -7.55 -6.29 -3.24
C GLN A 114 -6.86 -7.46 -3.93
N GLY A 115 -6.89 -8.64 -3.33
CA GLY A 115 -6.30 -9.85 -3.91
C GLY A 115 -7.36 -10.78 -4.50
N ASP A 116 -7.05 -12.06 -4.51
CA ASP A 116 -7.85 -13.13 -5.09
C ASP A 116 -8.11 -14.29 -4.11
N GLY A 117 -7.81 -14.07 -2.84
CA GLY A 117 -7.94 -15.08 -1.78
C GLY A 117 -6.68 -15.93 -1.56
N HIS A 118 -5.61 -15.69 -2.33
CA HIS A 118 -4.31 -16.31 -2.06
C HIS A 118 -3.47 -15.44 -1.12
N PRO A 119 -2.53 -16.04 -0.37
CA PRO A 119 -1.52 -15.28 0.36
C PRO A 119 -0.55 -14.61 -0.62
N TYR A 120 -0.18 -13.39 -0.29
CA TYR A 120 0.86 -12.63 -0.97
C TYR A 120 1.99 -12.32 0.01
N TRP A 121 3.10 -11.83 -0.52
CA TRP A 121 4.29 -11.57 0.27
C TRP A 121 4.76 -10.14 0.11
N LEU A 122 5.23 -9.57 1.22
CA LEU A 122 6.02 -8.35 1.21
C LEU A 122 7.50 -8.71 1.29
N HIS A 123 8.27 -8.14 0.38
CA HIS A 123 9.72 -8.14 0.46
C HIS A 123 10.21 -6.76 0.87
N LEU A 124 11.04 -6.69 1.90
CA LEU A 124 11.79 -5.50 2.26
C LEU A 124 13.28 -5.74 2.04
N ARG A 125 13.97 -4.66 1.73
CA ARG A 125 15.43 -4.63 1.62
C ARG A 125 15.98 -3.46 2.41
N ASP A 126 17.17 -3.65 2.95
CA ASP A 126 17.91 -2.64 3.71
C ASP A 126 19.39 -2.64 3.32
N ARG A 127 20.24 -1.92 4.06
CA ARG A 127 21.69 -1.88 3.83
C ARG A 127 22.37 -3.23 3.98
N ASN A 128 21.77 -4.20 4.68
CA ASN A 128 22.34 -5.54 4.92
C ASN A 128 22.00 -6.54 3.82
N THR A 129 21.23 -6.11 2.79
CA THR A 129 20.82 -6.92 1.63
C THR A 129 21.42 -6.38 0.34
N PRO A 130 22.75 -6.47 0.14
CA PRO A 130 23.42 -5.92 -1.04
C PRO A 130 23.07 -6.63 -2.35
N TRP A 131 22.66 -7.90 -2.29
CA TRP A 131 22.38 -8.69 -3.46
C TRP A 131 20.89 -8.71 -3.80
N PRO A 132 20.49 -8.75 -5.08
CA PRO A 132 19.08 -8.70 -5.50
C PRO A 132 18.18 -9.78 -4.90
N TRP A 133 18.72 -10.97 -4.64
CA TRP A 133 18.00 -12.11 -4.05
C TRP A 133 17.92 -12.09 -2.54
N GLN A 134 18.64 -11.21 -1.87
CA GLN A 134 18.58 -11.05 -0.42
C GLN A 134 17.43 -10.12 -0.07
N VAL A 135 16.49 -10.63 0.71
CA VAL A 135 15.31 -9.89 1.16
C VAL A 135 14.93 -10.32 2.57
N TYR A 136 14.08 -9.53 3.18
CA TYR A 136 13.27 -9.93 4.33
C TYR A 136 11.84 -10.10 3.81
N ASN A 137 11.22 -11.24 4.10
CA ASN A 137 9.88 -11.51 3.65
C ASN A 137 8.89 -11.65 4.81
N ALA A 138 7.65 -11.29 4.55
CA ALA A 138 6.49 -11.53 5.40
C ALA A 138 5.28 -11.80 4.52
N SER A 139 4.48 -12.79 4.85
CA SER A 139 3.23 -13.07 4.14
C SER A 139 2.09 -12.22 4.70
N TYR A 140 1.09 -12.01 3.86
CA TYR A 140 -0.20 -11.45 4.25
C TYR A 140 -1.30 -12.12 3.43
N GLU A 141 -2.44 -12.31 4.07
CA GLU A 141 -3.62 -12.86 3.42
C GLU A 141 -4.33 -11.79 2.61
N THR A 142 -5.06 -12.21 1.58
CA THR A 142 -5.95 -11.34 0.82
C THR A 142 -7.32 -11.96 0.67
N SER A 143 -8.31 -11.10 0.44
CA SER A 143 -9.66 -11.49 0.04
C SER A 143 -9.99 -10.92 -1.33
N GLY A 144 -11.18 -11.24 -1.86
CA GLY A 144 -11.67 -10.64 -3.10
C GLY A 144 -12.08 -9.16 -2.96
N GLU A 145 -12.04 -8.62 -1.75
CA GLU A 145 -12.49 -7.27 -1.43
C GLU A 145 -11.29 -6.33 -1.18
N TRP A 146 -11.55 -5.02 -1.25
CA TRP A 146 -10.58 -4.03 -0.83
C TRP A 146 -10.39 -4.06 0.68
N GLU A 147 -9.14 -4.20 1.10
CA GLU A 147 -8.80 -4.31 2.51
C GLU A 147 -7.55 -3.52 2.88
N LEU A 148 -7.48 -3.16 4.15
CA LEU A 148 -6.33 -2.54 4.76
C LEU A 148 -5.55 -3.63 5.50
N VAL A 149 -4.33 -3.88 5.04
CA VAL A 149 -3.43 -4.89 5.62
C VAL A 149 -2.27 -4.20 6.31
N ARG A 150 -1.98 -4.58 7.55
CA ARG A 150 -0.80 -4.12 8.30
C ARG A 150 0.15 -5.27 8.55
N VAL A 151 1.40 -5.09 8.15
CA VAL A 151 2.48 -6.07 8.32
C VAL A 151 3.58 -5.41 9.17
N PRO A 152 3.67 -5.73 10.47
CA PRO A 152 4.68 -5.15 11.35
C PRO A 152 6.09 -5.63 10.98
N PHE A 153 7.10 -4.80 11.18
CA PHE A 153 8.49 -5.15 10.90
C PHE A 153 8.96 -6.41 11.66
N SER A 154 8.36 -6.69 12.79
CA SER A 154 8.63 -7.89 13.58
C SER A 154 8.21 -9.21 12.92
N GLN A 155 7.33 -9.15 11.89
CA GLN A 155 6.96 -10.35 11.11
C GLN A 155 7.96 -10.70 10.02
N PHE A 156 8.78 -9.75 9.57
CA PHE A 156 9.73 -10.01 8.50
C PHE A 156 10.84 -10.95 8.93
N ARG A 157 11.13 -11.92 8.10
CA ARG A 157 12.16 -12.92 8.32
C ARG A 157 13.23 -12.84 7.24
N PRO A 158 14.51 -13.01 7.61
CA PRO A 158 15.58 -13.10 6.63
C PRO A 158 15.35 -14.23 5.65
N TYR A 159 15.54 -13.97 4.36
CA TYR A 159 15.36 -14.93 3.29
C TYR A 159 16.59 -14.95 2.36
N HIS A 160 16.83 -16.07 1.68
CA HIS A 160 17.95 -16.26 0.73
C HIS A 160 19.32 -15.75 1.24
N LYS A 161 19.89 -16.46 2.20
CA LYS A 161 21.24 -16.15 2.73
C LYS A 161 21.34 -14.77 3.42
N THR A 162 20.24 -14.10 3.66
CA THR A 162 20.18 -12.94 4.54
C THR A 162 20.42 -13.42 5.97
N ARG A 163 21.39 -12.84 6.67
CA ARG A 163 21.80 -13.34 7.98
C ARG A 163 21.43 -12.45 9.16
N ARG A 164 21.15 -11.17 8.87
CA ARG A 164 20.82 -10.17 9.88
C ARG A 164 19.33 -9.99 9.96
N GLN A 165 18.83 -9.46 11.05
CA GLN A 165 17.45 -8.98 11.15
C GLN A 165 17.29 -7.72 10.32
N LEU A 166 16.05 -7.45 9.93
CA LEU A 166 15.67 -6.22 9.23
C LEU A 166 16.09 -5.00 10.07
N ASP A 167 16.72 -4.04 9.40
CA ASP A 167 17.07 -2.73 9.96
C ASP A 167 16.17 -1.65 9.36
N PRO A 168 15.06 -1.28 10.05
CA PRO A 168 14.14 -0.28 9.54
C PRO A 168 14.78 1.10 9.29
N SER A 169 15.90 1.42 9.96
CA SER A 169 16.58 2.71 9.79
C SER A 169 17.24 2.89 8.42
N SER A 170 17.19 1.88 7.56
CA SER A 170 17.98 1.90 6.32
C SER A 170 17.28 1.20 5.14
N LEU A 171 15.96 1.24 5.07
CA LEU A 171 15.20 0.61 4.00
C LEU A 171 15.63 1.16 2.62
N ASN A 172 15.86 0.26 1.67
CA ASN A 172 16.28 0.63 0.32
C ASN A 172 15.45 0.00 -0.80
N GLY A 173 14.45 -0.81 -0.45
CA GLY A 173 13.54 -1.42 -1.41
C GLY A 173 12.34 -2.09 -0.77
N ILE A 174 11.24 -2.10 -1.52
CA ILE A 174 10.00 -2.80 -1.16
C ILE A 174 9.47 -3.54 -2.39
N GLY A 175 8.88 -4.71 -2.19
CA GLY A 175 8.23 -5.50 -3.23
C GLY A 175 6.96 -6.16 -2.74
N LEU A 176 5.94 -6.21 -3.61
CA LEU A 176 4.73 -7.00 -3.40
C LEU A 176 4.79 -8.17 -4.37
N VAL A 177 4.65 -9.38 -3.84
CA VAL A 177 5.04 -10.61 -4.51
C VAL A 177 3.90 -11.61 -4.48
N ALA A 178 3.52 -12.10 -5.66
CA ALA A 178 2.80 -13.35 -5.84
C ALA A 178 3.84 -14.46 -5.99
N GLY A 179 3.84 -15.43 -5.11
CA GLY A 179 4.90 -16.43 -5.18
C GLY A 179 4.79 -17.56 -4.18
N TYR A 180 5.75 -18.46 -4.31
CA TYR A 180 5.98 -19.64 -3.48
C TYR A 180 4.99 -20.79 -3.69
N ASP A 181 4.04 -20.63 -4.62
CA ASP A 181 3.09 -21.68 -5.02
C ASP A 181 2.70 -21.48 -6.49
N ASP A 182 2.07 -22.47 -7.11
CA ASP A 182 1.54 -22.41 -8.48
C ASP A 182 0.11 -21.86 -8.44
N PHE A 183 -0.14 -20.67 -8.98
CA PHE A 183 -1.47 -20.07 -9.04
C PHE A 183 -1.58 -18.94 -10.06
N GLN A 184 -2.83 -18.61 -10.41
CA GLN A 184 -3.16 -17.43 -11.21
C GLN A 184 -3.33 -16.23 -10.28
N ALA A 185 -2.30 -15.38 -10.22
CA ALA A 185 -2.27 -14.24 -9.33
C ALA A 185 -3.03 -13.04 -9.88
N LYS A 186 -3.79 -12.37 -9.02
CA LYS A 186 -4.42 -11.08 -9.28
C LYS A 186 -4.40 -10.21 -8.04
N LEU A 187 -3.56 -9.19 -8.04
CA LEU A 187 -3.42 -8.24 -6.93
C LEU A 187 -3.59 -6.82 -7.44
N LYS A 188 -4.50 -6.08 -6.84
CA LYS A 188 -4.65 -4.64 -7.02
C LYS A 188 -4.07 -3.93 -5.79
N ILE A 189 -3.36 -2.83 -6.03
CA ILE A 189 -2.67 -2.06 -5.00
C ILE A 189 -3.06 -0.61 -5.17
N ALA A 190 -3.69 -0.01 -4.15
CA ALA A 190 -4.11 1.38 -4.16
C ALA A 190 -3.17 2.28 -3.34
N ARG A 191 -2.52 1.73 -2.32
CA ARG A 191 -1.61 2.50 -1.46
C ARG A 191 -0.60 1.60 -0.76
N VAL A 192 0.60 2.12 -0.58
CA VAL A 192 1.66 1.53 0.23
C VAL A 192 2.20 2.60 1.16
N SER A 193 2.16 2.36 2.46
CA SER A 193 2.55 3.32 3.50
C SER A 193 3.34 2.65 4.62
N LEU A 194 4.01 3.45 5.44
CA LEU A 194 4.47 3.04 6.77
C LEU A 194 3.46 3.55 7.81
N TYR A 195 3.22 2.78 8.86
CA TYR A 195 2.34 3.13 9.99
C TYR A 195 3.08 3.09 11.33
N ARG A 196 2.65 3.91 12.28
CA ARG A 196 3.10 3.93 13.69
C ARG A 196 2.26 3.07 14.60
#